data_1c1da3683f4fedee5cfdacac6d4e54ee
#
_entry.id   1c1da3683f4fedee5cfdacac6d4e54ee
#
_cell.length_a   1.000
_cell.length_b   1.000
_cell.length_c   1.000
_cell.angle_alpha   90.00
_cell.angle_beta   90.00
_cell.angle_gamma   90.00
#
_symmetry.space_group_name_H-M   'P 1'
#
loop_
_entity.id
_entity.type
_entity.pdbx_description
1 polymer ?
#
loop_
_entity_poly.entity_id
_entity_poly.type
_entity_poly.pdbx_seq_one_letter_code
_entity_poly.pdbx_strand_id
1 'polypeptide(L)'
;MKGRSRKAVYAALLGNLGVAIAKLIAALLTGSIAMFAETLHSFSDTFNQVLLLMGIKTSTKAATERHPFGYGKEQFFWSFIVATMIFGISGILSVEQGVGSILGKIHHIENINVSYVILIISAAFEGNALRIALSIFKETIETRGEKINFSSLIKEFQESKDPSILTVIAEDSAALLGIIIAWLGISLSQITKNTLYDALGSLGIGIILMIFAFFLAKENKALLIGESISKKDYKRIVNLVHQIPEVNRIIALRTMHFAAEDVLVAMDVSLMDGLDTDKIESVIDNIEQKVKQAIPYINPSKIYVEVEQDSCRVNFRTKSSRK
;
A
#
# COMPACT_ATOMS: atom_id res chain seq x y z
N MET A 1 5.61 -4.25 13.24
CA MET A 1 4.67 -4.23 12.09
C MET A 1 4.93 -5.34 11.08
N LYS A 2 6.15 -5.72 10.70
CA LYS A 2 6.41 -6.80 9.70
C LYS A 2 5.63 -8.11 9.91
N GLY A 3 5.40 -8.54 11.16
CA GLY A 3 4.57 -9.72 11.46
C GLY A 3 3.06 -9.51 11.23
N ARG A 4 2.61 -8.24 11.27
CA ARG A 4 1.19 -7.88 11.09
C ARG A 4 0.83 -7.81 9.61
N SER A 5 1.66 -7.19 8.80
CA SER A 5 1.51 -7.17 7.33
C SER A 5 1.44 -8.59 6.78
N ARG A 6 2.32 -9.50 7.25
CA ARG A 6 2.25 -10.92 6.87
C ARG A 6 0.92 -11.55 7.23
N LYS A 7 0.38 -11.30 8.44
CA LYS A 7 -0.92 -11.87 8.84
C LYS A 7 -2.07 -11.39 7.94
N ALA A 8 -2.08 -10.10 7.58
CA ALA A 8 -3.08 -9.55 6.66
C ALA A 8 -3.00 -10.21 5.29
N VAL A 9 -1.79 -10.30 4.72
CA VAL A 9 -1.59 -10.92 3.40
C VAL A 9 -1.89 -12.43 3.42
N TYR A 10 -1.57 -13.17 4.50
CA TYR A 10 -1.97 -14.57 4.63
C TYR A 10 -3.48 -14.74 4.76
N ALA A 11 -4.17 -13.85 5.47
CA ALA A 11 -5.61 -13.90 5.57
C ALA A 11 -6.28 -13.63 4.22
N ALA A 12 -5.80 -12.64 3.47
CA ALA A 12 -6.24 -12.37 2.10
C ALA A 12 -5.94 -13.56 1.17
N LEU A 13 -4.73 -14.13 1.22
CA LEU A 13 -4.37 -15.31 0.43
C LEU A 13 -5.33 -16.48 0.64
N LEU A 14 -5.60 -16.83 1.91
CA LEU A 14 -6.50 -17.93 2.24
C LEU A 14 -7.95 -17.61 1.84
N GLY A 15 -8.38 -16.36 2.00
CA GLY A 15 -9.68 -15.88 1.56
C GLY A 15 -9.83 -16.02 0.05
N ASN A 16 -8.91 -15.44 -0.71
CA ASN A 16 -8.93 -15.44 -2.18
C ASN A 16 -8.83 -16.85 -2.76
N LEU A 17 -8.00 -17.73 -2.16
CA LEU A 17 -7.91 -19.12 -2.56
C LEU A 17 -9.22 -19.86 -2.31
N GLY A 18 -9.87 -19.63 -1.16
CA GLY A 18 -11.18 -20.20 -0.85
C GLY A 18 -12.26 -19.77 -1.84
N VAL A 19 -12.30 -18.47 -2.18
CA VAL A 19 -13.21 -17.92 -3.19
C VAL A 19 -12.90 -18.49 -4.58
N ALA A 20 -11.63 -18.56 -4.97
CA ALA A 20 -11.21 -19.11 -6.27
C ALA A 20 -11.66 -20.57 -6.43
N ILE A 21 -11.49 -21.40 -5.38
CA ILE A 21 -11.94 -22.80 -5.39
C ILE A 21 -13.48 -22.88 -5.49
N ALA A 22 -14.21 -22.08 -4.72
CA ALA A 22 -15.67 -22.07 -4.77
C ALA A 22 -16.20 -21.65 -6.15
N LYS A 23 -15.60 -20.61 -6.76
CA LYS A 23 -15.91 -20.17 -8.12
C LYS A 23 -15.56 -21.23 -9.18
N LEU A 24 -14.44 -21.93 -9.03
CA LEU A 24 -14.04 -23.01 -9.93
C LEU A 24 -15.07 -24.16 -9.90
N ILE A 25 -15.45 -24.60 -8.70
CA ILE A 25 -16.47 -25.66 -8.54
C ILE A 25 -17.78 -25.23 -9.22
N ALA A 26 -18.21 -23.99 -8.99
CA ALA A 26 -19.42 -23.50 -9.62
C ALA A 26 -19.30 -23.38 -11.15
N ALA A 27 -18.16 -22.91 -11.68
CA ALA A 27 -17.90 -22.85 -13.11
C ALA A 27 -18.00 -24.25 -13.75
N LEU A 28 -17.41 -25.28 -13.12
CA LEU A 28 -17.47 -26.66 -13.59
C LEU A 28 -18.89 -27.27 -13.52
N LEU A 29 -19.66 -26.94 -12.48
CA LEU A 29 -21.02 -27.45 -12.30
C LEU A 29 -22.04 -26.76 -13.22
N THR A 30 -21.85 -25.49 -13.52
CA THR A 30 -22.80 -24.69 -14.31
C THR A 30 -22.45 -24.59 -15.78
N GLY A 31 -21.17 -24.87 -16.15
CA GLY A 31 -20.62 -24.62 -17.48
C GLY A 31 -20.61 -23.15 -17.88
N SER A 32 -20.79 -22.23 -16.93
CA SER A 32 -20.88 -20.78 -17.16
C SER A 32 -19.52 -20.18 -17.48
N ILE A 33 -19.41 -19.51 -18.64
CA ILE A 33 -18.22 -18.79 -19.06
C ILE A 33 -17.93 -17.62 -18.14
N ALA A 34 -18.98 -16.91 -17.67
CA ALA A 34 -18.84 -15.83 -16.70
C ALA A 34 -18.22 -16.31 -15.38
N MET A 35 -18.70 -17.46 -14.86
CA MET A 35 -18.12 -18.05 -13.67
C MET A 35 -16.67 -18.48 -13.86
N PHE A 36 -16.31 -18.96 -15.04
CA PHE A 36 -14.92 -19.27 -15.36
C PHE A 36 -14.05 -18.01 -15.38
N ALA A 37 -14.53 -16.91 -15.97
CA ALA A 37 -13.83 -15.63 -15.95
C ALA A 37 -13.62 -15.10 -14.52
N GLU A 38 -14.66 -15.18 -13.67
CA GLU A 38 -14.59 -14.85 -12.25
C GLU A 38 -13.60 -15.74 -11.48
N THR A 39 -13.50 -17.02 -11.86
CA THR A 39 -12.50 -17.95 -11.30
C THR A 39 -11.08 -17.49 -11.63
N LEU A 40 -10.81 -17.14 -12.89
CA LEU A 40 -9.50 -16.62 -13.33
C LEU A 40 -9.13 -15.34 -12.57
N HIS A 41 -10.10 -14.44 -12.35
CA HIS A 41 -9.89 -13.24 -11.55
C HIS A 41 -9.44 -13.58 -10.12
N SER A 42 -10.17 -14.47 -9.42
CA SER A 42 -9.82 -14.86 -8.06
C SER A 42 -8.50 -15.64 -7.95
N PHE A 43 -8.11 -16.38 -8.99
CA PHE A 43 -6.76 -16.94 -9.06
C PHE A 43 -5.69 -15.86 -9.24
N SER A 44 -5.97 -14.83 -10.05
CA SER A 44 -5.07 -13.68 -10.19
C SER A 44 -4.86 -12.99 -8.85
N ASP A 45 -5.94 -12.75 -8.08
CA ASP A 45 -5.86 -12.14 -6.75
C ASP A 45 -5.05 -13.01 -5.78
N THR A 46 -5.26 -14.34 -5.81
CA THR A 46 -4.45 -15.29 -5.05
C THR A 46 -2.97 -15.18 -5.41
N PHE A 47 -2.64 -15.03 -6.71
CA PHE A 47 -1.27 -14.86 -7.17
C PHE A 47 -0.68 -13.52 -6.71
N ASN A 48 -1.46 -12.43 -6.73
CA ASN A 48 -1.07 -11.14 -6.20
C ASN A 48 -0.62 -11.25 -4.73
N GLN A 49 -1.38 -11.98 -3.90
CA GLN A 49 -1.02 -12.19 -2.51
C GLN A 49 0.30 -12.99 -2.35
N VAL A 50 0.58 -13.95 -3.23
CA VAL A 50 1.86 -14.66 -3.26
C VAL A 50 3.01 -13.71 -3.57
N LEU A 51 2.86 -12.80 -4.54
CA LEU A 51 3.87 -11.80 -4.88
C LEU A 51 4.11 -10.82 -3.73
N LEU A 52 3.06 -10.38 -3.01
CA LEU A 52 3.20 -9.54 -1.83
C LEU A 52 3.99 -10.26 -0.71
N LEU A 53 3.68 -11.53 -0.44
CA LEU A 53 4.45 -12.34 0.51
C LEU A 53 5.91 -12.51 0.10
N MET A 54 6.17 -12.67 -1.20
CA MET A 54 7.52 -12.72 -1.75
C MET A 54 8.25 -11.39 -1.50
N GLY A 55 7.59 -10.25 -1.75
CA GLY A 55 8.10 -8.91 -1.46
C GLY A 55 8.45 -8.73 0.01
N ILE A 56 7.54 -9.10 0.92
CA ILE A 56 7.79 -9.04 2.37
C ILE A 56 8.98 -9.93 2.77
N LYS A 57 9.07 -11.14 2.20
CA LYS A 57 10.17 -12.08 2.49
C LYS A 57 11.50 -11.57 1.97
N THR A 58 11.58 -11.08 0.74
CA THR A 58 12.81 -10.59 0.14
C THR A 58 13.30 -9.30 0.79
N SER A 59 12.40 -8.41 1.19
CA SER A 59 12.73 -7.15 1.88
C SER A 59 13.41 -7.36 3.24
N THR A 60 13.31 -8.56 3.83
CA THR A 60 13.94 -8.87 5.12
C THR A 60 15.35 -9.42 5.01
N LYS A 61 15.90 -9.59 3.81
CA LYS A 61 17.28 -10.03 3.62
C LYS A 61 18.25 -9.01 4.21
N ALA A 62 19.32 -9.52 4.84
CA ALA A 62 20.38 -8.69 5.40
C ALA A 62 21.10 -7.89 4.30
N ALA A 63 21.68 -6.77 4.69
CA ALA A 63 22.55 -5.99 3.83
C ALA A 63 23.74 -6.83 3.33
N THR A 64 24.18 -6.54 2.12
CA THR A 64 25.36 -7.15 1.48
C THR A 64 26.23 -6.05 0.90
N GLU A 65 27.47 -6.37 0.51
CA GLU A 65 28.35 -5.39 -0.16
C GLU A 65 27.69 -4.77 -1.40
N ARG A 66 26.92 -5.57 -2.15
CA ARG A 66 26.20 -5.09 -3.34
C ARG A 66 24.97 -4.22 -3.00
N HIS A 67 24.35 -4.46 -1.85
CA HIS A 67 23.16 -3.73 -1.36
C HIS A 67 23.41 -3.30 0.10
N PRO A 68 24.25 -2.28 0.32
CA PRO A 68 24.71 -1.92 1.67
C PRO A 68 23.60 -1.41 2.59
N PHE A 69 22.52 -0.88 2.04
CA PHE A 69 21.34 -0.47 2.80
C PHE A 69 20.27 -1.57 2.96
N GLY A 70 20.55 -2.80 2.49
CA GLY A 70 19.65 -3.94 2.54
C GLY A 70 18.67 -3.98 1.37
N TYR A 71 17.68 -4.86 1.47
CA TYR A 71 16.73 -5.17 0.41
C TYR A 71 15.32 -4.62 0.69
N GLY A 72 15.18 -3.66 1.59
CA GLY A 72 13.88 -3.14 2.02
C GLY A 72 12.97 -2.69 0.88
N LYS A 73 13.52 -2.09 -0.18
CA LYS A 73 12.77 -1.62 -1.35
C LYS A 73 12.15 -2.73 -2.21
N GLU A 74 12.54 -3.99 -2.00
CA GLU A 74 11.90 -5.14 -2.65
C GLU A 74 10.40 -5.20 -2.36
N GLN A 75 9.97 -4.82 -1.15
CA GLN A 75 8.55 -4.77 -0.81
C GLN A 75 7.80 -3.76 -1.69
N PHE A 76 8.37 -2.60 -1.94
CA PHE A 76 7.78 -1.56 -2.80
C PHE A 76 7.73 -2.01 -4.27
N PHE A 77 8.80 -2.68 -4.73
CA PHE A 77 8.88 -3.21 -6.09
C PHE A 77 7.79 -4.26 -6.36
N TRP A 78 7.67 -5.26 -5.48
CA TRP A 78 6.67 -6.31 -5.67
C TRP A 78 5.26 -5.79 -5.56
N SER A 79 4.98 -4.85 -4.66
CA SER A 79 3.68 -4.18 -4.59
C SER A 79 3.37 -3.33 -5.81
N PHE A 80 4.38 -2.72 -6.44
CA PHE A 80 4.22 -2.03 -7.73
C PHE A 80 3.86 -3.00 -8.86
N ILE A 81 4.51 -4.16 -8.91
CA ILE A 81 4.19 -5.24 -9.87
C ILE A 81 2.75 -5.69 -9.69
N VAL A 82 2.31 -5.94 -8.44
CA VAL A 82 0.93 -6.33 -8.14
C VAL A 82 -0.06 -5.26 -8.61
N ALA A 83 0.17 -3.98 -8.30
CA ALA A 83 -0.68 -2.89 -8.77
C ALA A 83 -0.80 -2.86 -10.30
N THR A 84 0.31 -3.11 -11.01
CA THR A 84 0.33 -3.16 -12.47
C THR A 84 -0.44 -4.38 -13.01
N MET A 85 -0.36 -5.52 -12.32
CA MET A 85 -1.11 -6.74 -12.69
C MET A 85 -2.61 -6.57 -12.45
N ILE A 86 -3.03 -5.96 -11.33
CA ILE A 86 -4.44 -5.62 -11.07
C ILE A 86 -4.98 -4.75 -12.21
N PHE A 87 -4.24 -3.73 -12.61
CA PHE A 87 -4.62 -2.88 -13.74
C PHE A 87 -4.71 -3.66 -15.05
N GLY A 88 -3.64 -4.40 -15.41
CA GLY A 88 -3.51 -5.05 -16.72
C GLY A 88 -4.44 -6.27 -16.87
N ILE A 89 -4.53 -7.12 -15.86
CA ILE A 89 -5.30 -8.36 -15.96
C ILE A 89 -6.75 -8.12 -15.55
N SER A 90 -6.98 -7.72 -14.30
CA SER A 90 -8.34 -7.62 -13.78
C SER A 90 -9.10 -6.44 -14.35
N GLY A 91 -8.49 -5.25 -14.41
CA GLY A 91 -9.14 -4.04 -14.92
C GLY A 91 -9.47 -4.11 -16.40
N ILE A 92 -8.47 -4.42 -17.24
CA ILE A 92 -8.67 -4.47 -18.69
C ILE A 92 -9.63 -5.59 -19.10
N LEU A 93 -9.48 -6.79 -18.54
CA LEU A 93 -10.38 -7.91 -18.86
C LEU A 93 -11.84 -7.61 -18.47
N SER A 94 -12.06 -6.98 -17.30
CA SER A 94 -13.42 -6.59 -16.90
C SER A 94 -14.03 -5.55 -17.82
N VAL A 95 -13.24 -4.58 -18.28
CA VAL A 95 -13.69 -3.59 -19.28
C VAL A 95 -13.97 -4.26 -20.62
N GLU A 96 -13.08 -5.14 -21.09
CA GLU A 96 -13.27 -5.89 -22.35
C GLU A 96 -14.54 -6.72 -22.32
N GLN A 97 -14.81 -7.43 -21.23
CA GLN A 97 -16.04 -8.20 -21.05
C GLN A 97 -17.28 -7.29 -21.08
N GLY A 98 -17.27 -6.16 -20.35
CA GLY A 98 -18.36 -5.20 -20.33
C GLY A 98 -18.64 -4.63 -21.71
N VAL A 99 -17.62 -4.13 -22.39
CA VAL A 99 -17.73 -3.59 -23.77
C VAL A 99 -18.18 -4.67 -24.75
N GLY A 100 -17.60 -5.87 -24.69
CA GLY A 100 -17.96 -6.98 -25.55
C GLY A 100 -19.42 -7.40 -25.41
N SER A 101 -19.94 -7.38 -24.17
CA SER A 101 -21.36 -7.67 -23.91
C SER A 101 -22.28 -6.58 -24.44
N ILE A 102 -21.90 -5.30 -24.35
CA ILE A 102 -22.65 -4.17 -24.93
C ILE A 102 -22.70 -4.27 -26.46
N LEU A 103 -21.60 -4.71 -27.10
CA LEU A 103 -21.48 -4.83 -28.56
C LEU A 103 -22.15 -6.11 -29.13
N GLY A 104 -22.92 -6.85 -28.35
CA GLY A 104 -23.75 -7.95 -28.81
C GLY A 104 -23.15 -9.35 -28.63
N LYS A 105 -22.08 -9.52 -27.86
CA LYS A 105 -21.68 -10.83 -27.32
C LYS A 105 -22.64 -11.19 -26.18
N ILE A 106 -23.87 -11.60 -26.54
CA ILE A 106 -24.94 -11.93 -25.59
C ILE A 106 -24.50 -13.16 -24.79
N HIS A 107 -24.22 -12.97 -23.50
CA HIS A 107 -24.06 -14.07 -22.56
C HIS A 107 -25.39 -14.22 -21.82
N HIS A 108 -26.09 -15.33 -22.03
CA HIS A 108 -27.23 -15.68 -21.21
C HIS A 108 -26.71 -16.06 -19.82
N ILE A 109 -27.18 -15.37 -18.80
CA ILE A 109 -26.85 -15.70 -17.42
C ILE A 109 -27.70 -16.93 -17.05
N GLU A 110 -27.05 -18.10 -17.04
CA GLU A 110 -27.66 -19.34 -16.56
C GLU A 110 -27.45 -19.45 -15.04
N ASN A 111 -28.44 -20.01 -14.34
CA ASN A 111 -28.36 -20.29 -12.89
C ASN A 111 -28.06 -19.08 -11.99
N ILE A 112 -28.82 -17.99 -12.13
CA ILE A 112 -28.68 -16.74 -11.36
C ILE A 112 -28.59 -16.96 -9.84
N ASN A 113 -29.28 -17.95 -9.29
CA ASN A 113 -29.23 -18.31 -7.87
C ASN A 113 -27.82 -18.74 -7.44
N VAL A 114 -27.09 -19.44 -8.31
CA VAL A 114 -25.69 -19.84 -8.06
C VAL A 114 -24.80 -18.60 -8.00
N SER A 115 -25.00 -17.63 -8.92
CA SER A 115 -24.27 -16.36 -8.91
C SER A 115 -24.46 -15.59 -7.59
N TYR A 116 -25.70 -15.48 -7.09
CA TYR A 116 -25.94 -14.81 -5.81
C TYR A 116 -25.30 -15.53 -4.62
N VAL A 117 -25.38 -16.86 -4.56
CA VAL A 117 -24.71 -17.63 -3.48
C VAL A 117 -23.21 -17.38 -3.49
N ILE A 118 -22.60 -17.36 -4.68
CA ILE A 118 -21.16 -17.13 -4.80
C ILE A 118 -20.78 -15.69 -4.43
N LEU A 119 -21.57 -14.69 -4.86
CA LEU A 119 -21.34 -13.30 -4.46
C LEU A 119 -21.40 -13.14 -2.94
N ILE A 120 -22.34 -13.80 -2.26
CA ILE A 120 -22.42 -13.80 -0.78
C ILE A 120 -21.20 -14.46 -0.14
N ILE A 121 -20.77 -15.61 -0.65
CA ILE A 121 -19.57 -16.31 -0.17
C ILE A 121 -18.35 -15.43 -0.38
N SER A 122 -18.17 -14.85 -1.57
CA SER A 122 -17.07 -13.94 -1.89
C SER A 122 -17.07 -12.72 -0.95
N ALA A 123 -18.23 -12.08 -0.73
CA ALA A 123 -18.35 -10.96 0.20
C ALA A 123 -17.94 -11.31 1.64
N ALA A 124 -18.22 -12.55 2.08
CA ALA A 124 -17.82 -13.00 3.41
C ALA A 124 -16.29 -13.17 3.54
N PHE A 125 -15.63 -13.71 2.51
CA PHE A 125 -14.17 -13.89 2.50
C PHE A 125 -13.44 -12.56 2.38
N GLU A 126 -13.79 -11.72 1.38
CA GLU A 126 -13.20 -10.41 1.15
C GLU A 126 -13.46 -9.47 2.34
N GLY A 127 -14.68 -9.48 2.88
CA GLY A 127 -15.03 -8.70 4.06
C GLY A 127 -14.23 -9.11 5.31
N ASN A 128 -13.94 -10.41 5.48
CA ASN A 128 -13.09 -10.87 6.59
C ASN A 128 -11.62 -10.46 6.38
N ALA A 129 -11.08 -10.56 5.17
CA ALA A 129 -9.72 -10.13 4.85
C ALA A 129 -9.56 -8.62 5.07
N LEU A 130 -10.49 -7.81 4.55
CA LEU A 130 -10.54 -6.36 4.77
C LEU A 130 -10.64 -6.01 6.27
N ARG A 131 -11.48 -6.73 7.04
CA ARG A 131 -11.59 -6.54 8.49
C ARG A 131 -10.26 -6.73 9.20
N ILE A 132 -9.50 -7.77 8.83
CA ILE A 132 -8.17 -8.06 9.40
C ILE A 132 -7.21 -6.95 9.03
N ALA A 133 -7.15 -6.51 7.78
CA ALA A 133 -6.28 -5.43 7.32
C ALA A 133 -6.61 -4.10 8.03
N LEU A 134 -7.89 -3.74 8.13
CA LEU A 134 -8.33 -2.54 8.84
C LEU A 134 -8.08 -2.59 10.35
N SER A 135 -8.04 -3.78 10.97
CA SER A 135 -7.71 -3.91 12.39
C SER A 135 -6.28 -3.45 12.68
N ILE A 136 -5.36 -3.60 11.74
CA ILE A 136 -3.98 -3.13 11.84
C ILE A 136 -3.94 -1.59 11.83
N PHE A 137 -4.72 -0.94 10.98
CA PHE A 137 -4.84 0.52 10.98
C PHE A 137 -5.44 1.06 12.28
N LYS A 138 -6.50 0.41 12.77
CA LYS A 138 -7.11 0.79 14.05
C LYS A 138 -6.10 0.73 15.19
N GLU A 139 -5.34 -0.36 15.29
CA GLU A 139 -4.31 -0.51 16.33
C GLU A 139 -3.20 0.56 16.19
N THR A 140 -2.82 0.93 14.98
CA THR A 140 -1.84 1.99 14.72
C THR A 140 -2.39 3.35 15.17
N ILE A 141 -3.66 3.67 14.88
CA ILE A 141 -4.34 4.91 15.28
C ILE A 141 -4.44 4.98 16.81
N GLU A 142 -4.84 3.88 17.47
CA GLU A 142 -4.92 3.78 18.94
C GLU A 142 -3.56 4.00 19.62
N THR A 143 -2.50 3.39 19.06
CA THR A 143 -1.13 3.56 19.59
C THR A 143 -0.66 5.01 19.50
N ARG A 144 -1.19 5.79 18.55
CA ARG A 144 -0.93 7.24 18.44
C ARG A 144 -1.82 8.10 19.35
N GLY A 145 -2.76 7.49 20.10
CA GLY A 145 -3.72 8.19 20.97
C GLY A 145 -4.79 8.98 20.20
N GLU A 146 -5.01 8.67 18.92
CA GLU A 146 -6.02 9.31 18.08
C GLU A 146 -7.36 8.53 18.17
N LYS A 147 -8.50 9.24 18.04
CA LYS A 147 -9.82 8.58 18.02
C LYS A 147 -10.04 7.85 16.70
N ILE A 148 -10.55 6.62 16.78
CA ILE A 148 -10.93 5.86 15.58
C ILE A 148 -12.23 6.43 15.02
N ASN A 149 -12.15 6.99 13.83
CA ASN A 149 -13.28 7.41 13.01
C ASN A 149 -12.96 7.21 11.53
N PHE A 150 -13.93 7.40 10.65
CA PHE A 150 -13.74 7.23 9.21
C PHE A 150 -12.65 8.16 8.65
N SER A 151 -12.59 9.40 9.15
CA SER A 151 -11.56 10.36 8.73
C SER A 151 -10.16 9.92 9.15
N SER A 152 -9.98 9.35 10.37
CA SER A 152 -8.68 8.87 10.83
C SER A 152 -8.22 7.63 10.04
N LEU A 153 -9.15 6.76 9.61
CA LEU A 153 -8.83 5.61 8.75
C LEU A 153 -8.38 6.06 7.35
N ILE A 154 -9.07 7.04 6.74
CA ILE A 154 -8.65 7.61 5.45
C ILE A 154 -7.28 8.26 5.59
N LYS A 155 -7.04 9.02 6.66
CA LYS A 155 -5.76 9.64 6.91
C LYS A 155 -4.65 8.61 7.08
N GLU A 156 -4.90 7.54 7.86
CA GLU A 156 -3.94 6.44 8.00
C GLU A 156 -3.64 5.76 6.67
N PHE A 157 -4.66 5.56 5.82
CA PHE A 157 -4.48 4.99 4.48
C PHE A 157 -3.57 5.88 3.61
N GLN A 158 -3.70 7.21 3.70
CA GLN A 158 -2.86 8.15 2.96
C GLN A 158 -1.45 8.30 3.53
N GLU A 159 -1.28 8.17 4.86
CA GLU A 159 0.00 8.33 5.54
C GLU A 159 0.78 7.01 5.68
N SER A 160 0.13 5.87 5.52
CA SER A 160 0.78 4.55 5.63
C SER A 160 1.85 4.36 4.57
N LYS A 161 3.00 3.83 4.99
CA LYS A 161 4.13 3.48 4.13
C LYS A 161 4.33 1.98 4.03
N ASP A 162 3.32 1.19 4.44
CA ASP A 162 3.30 -0.26 4.23
C ASP A 162 2.48 -0.61 2.98
N PRO A 163 3.13 -0.82 1.84
CA PRO A 163 2.45 -1.04 0.58
C PRO A 163 1.67 -2.36 0.56
N SER A 164 2.09 -3.36 1.35
CA SER A 164 1.38 -4.66 1.37
C SER A 164 0.01 -4.54 2.03
N ILE A 165 -0.09 -3.77 3.13
CA ILE A 165 -1.38 -3.53 3.78
C ILE A 165 -2.27 -2.63 2.91
N LEU A 166 -1.68 -1.58 2.30
CA LEU A 166 -2.41 -0.70 1.38
C LEU A 166 -3.00 -1.48 0.20
N THR A 167 -2.23 -2.41 -0.37
CA THR A 167 -2.68 -3.25 -1.48
C THR A 167 -3.85 -4.13 -1.04
N VAL A 168 -3.75 -4.83 0.09
CA VAL A 168 -4.85 -5.68 0.60
C VAL A 168 -6.12 -4.85 0.84
N ILE A 169 -6.00 -3.70 1.52
CA ILE A 169 -7.17 -2.84 1.79
C ILE A 169 -7.80 -2.33 0.48
N ALA A 170 -6.98 -1.92 -0.49
CA ALA A 170 -7.47 -1.40 -1.76
C ALA A 170 -8.14 -2.51 -2.60
N GLU A 171 -7.50 -3.69 -2.70
CA GLU A 171 -7.97 -4.85 -3.45
C GLU A 171 -9.29 -5.37 -2.87
N ASP A 172 -9.36 -5.66 -1.57
CA ASP A 172 -10.56 -6.18 -0.91
C ASP A 172 -11.70 -5.15 -0.91
N SER A 173 -11.39 -3.84 -0.78
CA SER A 173 -12.40 -2.78 -0.88
C SER A 173 -12.98 -2.68 -2.30
N ALA A 174 -12.12 -2.77 -3.33
CA ALA A 174 -12.55 -2.78 -4.72
C ALA A 174 -13.38 -4.02 -5.04
N ALA A 175 -12.98 -5.21 -4.52
CA ALA A 175 -13.72 -6.45 -4.67
C ALA A 175 -15.12 -6.36 -4.05
N LEU A 176 -15.26 -5.84 -2.82
CA LEU A 176 -16.56 -5.64 -2.18
C LEU A 176 -17.45 -4.65 -2.95
N LEU A 177 -16.89 -3.55 -3.45
CA LEU A 177 -17.63 -2.64 -4.32
C LEU A 177 -18.04 -3.33 -5.62
N GLY A 178 -17.16 -4.13 -6.21
CA GLY A 178 -17.43 -4.94 -7.38
C GLY A 178 -18.59 -5.92 -7.17
N ILE A 179 -18.60 -6.62 -6.02
CA ILE A 179 -19.70 -7.53 -5.64
C ILE A 179 -21.03 -6.80 -5.55
N ILE A 180 -21.07 -5.59 -4.97
CA ILE A 180 -22.29 -4.78 -4.89
C ILE A 180 -22.77 -4.40 -6.30
N ILE A 181 -21.86 -3.95 -7.17
CA ILE A 181 -22.18 -3.56 -8.55
C ILE A 181 -22.66 -4.77 -9.36
N ALA A 182 -21.97 -5.93 -9.22
CA ALA A 182 -22.37 -7.17 -9.88
C ALA A 182 -23.79 -7.59 -9.44
N TRP A 183 -24.06 -7.55 -8.14
CA TRP A 183 -25.39 -7.88 -7.62
C TRP A 183 -26.49 -6.96 -8.15
N LEU A 184 -26.23 -5.65 -8.18
CA LEU A 184 -27.16 -4.67 -8.77
C LEU A 184 -27.35 -4.87 -10.28
N GLY A 185 -26.25 -5.11 -11.02
CA GLY A 185 -26.27 -5.36 -12.46
C GLY A 185 -27.11 -6.60 -12.82
N ILE A 186 -26.85 -7.73 -12.14
CA ILE A 186 -27.58 -8.97 -12.30
C ILE A 186 -29.08 -8.78 -11.93
N SER A 187 -29.36 -8.13 -10.80
CA SER A 187 -30.74 -7.91 -10.34
C SER A 187 -31.53 -7.03 -11.30
N LEU A 188 -30.94 -5.91 -11.76
CA LEU A 188 -31.57 -5.02 -12.74
C LEU A 188 -31.75 -5.71 -14.10
N SER A 189 -30.76 -6.48 -14.56
CA SER A 189 -30.85 -7.28 -15.78
C SER A 189 -32.03 -8.25 -15.73
N GLN A 190 -32.25 -8.88 -14.58
CA GLN A 190 -33.33 -9.83 -14.35
C GLN A 190 -34.72 -9.15 -14.37
N ILE A 191 -34.86 -8.03 -13.64
CA ILE A 191 -36.12 -7.30 -13.51
C ILE A 191 -36.52 -6.69 -14.84
N THR A 192 -35.55 -6.09 -15.55
CA THR A 192 -35.81 -5.39 -16.83
C THR A 192 -35.76 -6.30 -18.06
N LYS A 193 -35.30 -7.55 -17.90
CA LYS A 193 -34.98 -8.51 -18.98
C LYS A 193 -34.01 -7.91 -20.01
N ASN A 194 -33.11 -7.05 -19.56
CA ASN A 194 -32.15 -6.35 -20.42
C ASN A 194 -30.72 -6.62 -19.85
N THR A 195 -29.91 -7.38 -20.57
CA THR A 195 -28.55 -7.75 -20.23
C THR A 195 -27.57 -6.56 -20.23
N LEU A 196 -27.99 -5.40 -20.73
CA LEU A 196 -27.19 -4.17 -20.72
C LEU A 196 -26.78 -3.78 -19.29
N TYR A 197 -27.62 -3.99 -18.28
CA TYR A 197 -27.31 -3.63 -16.90
C TYR A 197 -26.18 -4.49 -16.32
N ASP A 198 -26.10 -5.77 -16.67
CA ASP A 198 -25.00 -6.66 -16.27
C ASP A 198 -23.70 -6.26 -16.97
N ALA A 199 -23.76 -5.92 -18.25
CA ALA A 199 -22.61 -5.42 -19.02
C ALA A 199 -22.08 -4.09 -18.47
N LEU A 200 -22.96 -3.16 -18.07
CA LEU A 200 -22.59 -1.91 -17.41
C LEU A 200 -21.98 -2.16 -16.02
N GLY A 201 -22.48 -3.17 -15.30
CA GLY A 201 -21.89 -3.62 -14.04
C GLY A 201 -20.43 -4.06 -14.22
N SER A 202 -20.16 -4.93 -15.18
CA SER A 202 -18.82 -5.41 -15.51
C SER A 202 -17.88 -4.25 -15.91
N LEU A 203 -18.35 -3.32 -16.74
CA LEU A 203 -17.62 -2.13 -17.13
C LEU A 203 -17.28 -1.25 -15.90
N GLY A 204 -18.25 -1.04 -15.01
CA GLY A 204 -18.07 -0.27 -13.78
C GLY A 204 -17.04 -0.88 -12.84
N ILE A 205 -17.06 -2.21 -12.68
CA ILE A 205 -16.06 -2.96 -11.90
C ILE A 205 -14.68 -2.75 -12.48
N GLY A 206 -14.49 -2.91 -13.79
CA GLY A 206 -13.21 -2.70 -14.44
C GLY A 206 -12.66 -1.30 -14.25
N ILE A 207 -13.49 -0.27 -14.36
CA ILE A 207 -13.09 1.13 -14.12
C ILE A 207 -12.64 1.33 -12.67
N ILE A 208 -13.37 0.79 -11.69
CA ILE A 208 -13.01 0.89 -10.27
C ILE A 208 -11.67 0.23 -10.02
N LEU A 209 -11.44 -0.99 -10.53
CA LEU A 209 -10.18 -1.70 -10.40
C LEU A 209 -9.01 -0.90 -10.99
N MET A 210 -9.19 -0.27 -12.17
CA MET A 210 -8.18 0.58 -12.78
C MET A 210 -7.85 1.81 -11.93
N ILE A 211 -8.85 2.45 -11.31
CA ILE A 211 -8.63 3.60 -10.42
C ILE A 211 -7.81 3.20 -9.19
N PHE A 212 -8.18 2.11 -8.53
CA PHE A 212 -7.43 1.61 -7.36
C PHE A 212 -6.01 1.20 -7.74
N ALA A 213 -5.84 0.48 -8.85
CA ALA A 213 -4.54 0.06 -9.35
C ALA A 213 -3.63 1.26 -9.68
N PHE A 214 -4.19 2.30 -10.33
CA PHE A 214 -3.44 3.53 -10.61
C PHE A 214 -2.99 4.24 -9.33
N PHE A 215 -3.86 4.31 -8.33
CA PHE A 215 -3.52 4.88 -7.03
C PHE A 215 -2.40 4.10 -6.35
N LEU A 216 -2.51 2.77 -6.26
CA LEU A 216 -1.47 1.90 -5.68
C LEU A 216 -0.15 2.00 -6.44
N ALA A 217 -0.17 2.02 -7.77
CA ALA A 217 1.04 2.17 -8.58
C ALA A 217 1.72 3.51 -8.32
N LYS A 218 0.96 4.60 -8.17
CA LYS A 218 1.47 5.94 -7.86
C LYS A 218 2.16 5.97 -6.49
N GLU A 219 1.53 5.41 -5.44
CA GLU A 219 2.10 5.35 -4.08
C GLU A 219 3.38 4.49 -4.05
N ASN A 220 3.33 3.29 -4.64
CA ASN A 220 4.50 2.42 -4.69
C ASN A 220 5.65 3.03 -5.50
N LYS A 221 5.36 3.76 -6.59
CA LYS A 221 6.36 4.52 -7.36
C LYS A 221 7.03 5.58 -6.50
N ALA A 222 6.29 6.34 -5.70
CA ALA A 222 6.84 7.37 -4.82
C ALA A 222 7.82 6.76 -3.80
N LEU A 223 7.44 5.64 -3.17
CA LEU A 223 8.30 4.90 -2.25
C LEU A 223 9.55 4.31 -2.91
N LEU A 224 9.44 3.81 -4.14
CA LEU A 224 10.59 3.31 -4.91
C LEU A 224 11.61 4.42 -5.22
N ILE A 225 11.12 5.62 -5.60
CA ILE A 225 11.98 6.77 -5.88
C ILE A 225 12.65 7.27 -4.60
N GLY A 226 11.96 7.21 -3.46
CA GLY A 226 12.49 7.62 -2.16
C GLY A 226 11.64 8.69 -1.50
N GLU A 227 10.46 8.31 -1.03
CA GLU A 227 9.57 9.21 -0.33
C GLU A 227 10.08 9.50 1.10
N SER A 228 9.91 10.75 1.53
CA SER A 228 10.26 11.22 2.87
C SER A 228 9.27 10.72 3.92
N ILE A 229 9.66 10.83 5.20
CA ILE A 229 8.77 10.61 6.34
C ILE A 229 7.59 11.60 6.35
N SER A 230 6.57 11.32 7.18
CA SER A 230 5.42 12.21 7.32
C SER A 230 5.83 13.61 7.77
N LYS A 231 5.06 14.64 7.39
CA LYS A 231 5.30 16.02 7.84
C LYS A 231 5.24 16.15 9.37
N LYS A 232 4.47 15.30 10.04
CA LYS A 232 4.35 15.26 11.51
C LYS A 232 5.67 14.75 12.12
N ASP A 233 6.19 13.66 11.60
CA ASP A 233 7.44 13.07 12.07
C ASP A 233 8.65 13.96 11.76
N TYR A 234 8.66 14.57 10.58
CA TYR A 234 9.66 15.57 10.22
C TYR A 234 9.72 16.71 11.24
N LYS A 235 8.57 17.33 11.56
CA LYS A 235 8.48 18.40 12.57
C LYS A 235 8.90 17.90 13.95
N ARG A 236 8.59 16.66 14.30
CA ARG A 236 8.98 16.07 15.59
C ARG A 236 10.48 15.94 15.71
N ILE A 237 11.17 15.46 14.67
CA ILE A 237 12.64 15.43 14.64
C ILE A 237 13.20 16.85 14.81
N VAL A 238 12.75 17.80 13.99
CA VAL A 238 13.22 19.18 14.05
C VAL A 238 13.08 19.77 15.44
N ASN A 239 11.91 19.62 16.08
CA ASN A 239 11.65 20.16 17.41
C ASN A 239 12.54 19.52 18.49
N LEU A 240 12.83 18.22 18.39
CA LEU A 240 13.68 17.53 19.38
C LEU A 240 15.15 17.89 19.23
N VAL A 241 15.64 18.04 18.01
CA VAL A 241 17.03 18.43 17.75
C VAL A 241 17.26 19.89 18.14
N HIS A 242 16.31 20.79 17.93
CA HIS A 242 16.41 22.17 18.41
C HIS A 242 16.43 22.33 19.95
N GLN A 243 16.03 21.30 20.70
CA GLN A 243 16.12 21.30 22.16
C GLN A 243 17.53 20.94 22.69
N ILE A 244 18.48 20.62 21.80
CA ILE A 244 19.86 20.32 22.18
C ILE A 244 20.60 21.66 22.26
N PRO A 245 21.15 22.05 23.43
CA PRO A 245 21.71 23.38 23.64
C PRO A 245 22.89 23.69 22.69
N GLU A 246 23.68 22.68 22.35
CA GLU A 246 24.88 22.79 21.50
C GLU A 246 24.54 22.93 20.02
N VAL A 247 23.27 22.71 19.59
CA VAL A 247 22.83 22.84 18.21
C VAL A 247 22.32 24.24 17.95
N ASN A 248 23.05 25.01 17.12
CA ASN A 248 22.62 26.33 16.68
C ASN A 248 21.40 26.26 15.76
N ARG A 249 21.49 25.40 14.74
CA ARG A 249 20.39 25.19 13.80
C ARG A 249 20.55 23.91 13.00
N ILE A 250 19.47 23.44 12.44
CA ILE A 250 19.43 22.39 11.41
C ILE A 250 19.55 23.10 10.06
N ILE A 251 20.61 22.81 9.30
CA ILE A 251 20.85 23.36 7.95
C ILE A 251 20.00 22.63 6.93
N ALA A 252 20.00 21.27 7.00
CA ALA A 252 19.17 20.44 6.16
C ALA A 252 18.74 19.16 6.91
N LEU A 253 17.57 18.67 6.57
CA LEU A 253 17.07 17.37 7.01
C LEU A 253 16.48 16.65 5.80
N ARG A 254 17.09 15.53 5.43
CA ARG A 254 16.66 14.67 4.31
C ARG A 254 16.33 13.31 4.87
N THR A 255 15.18 12.79 4.49
CA THR A 255 14.75 11.46 4.93
C THR A 255 14.24 10.65 3.75
N MET A 256 14.39 9.32 3.81
CA MET A 256 13.95 8.44 2.75
C MET A 256 13.55 7.06 3.30
N HIS A 257 12.39 6.56 2.89
CA HIS A 257 11.99 5.19 3.21
C HIS A 257 12.77 4.17 2.38
N PHE A 258 13.41 3.23 3.06
CA PHE A 258 13.98 2.00 2.47
C PHE A 258 13.04 0.81 2.60
N ALA A 259 12.18 0.81 3.62
CA ALA A 259 11.06 -0.10 3.80
C ALA A 259 9.99 0.60 4.63
N ALA A 260 8.85 -0.05 4.87
CA ALA A 260 7.78 0.49 5.71
C ALA A 260 8.26 0.93 7.11
N GLU A 261 9.22 0.19 7.67
CA GLU A 261 9.81 0.44 8.99
C GLU A 261 11.34 0.60 8.92
N ASP A 262 11.85 1.12 7.84
CA ASP A 262 13.28 1.33 7.66
C ASP A 262 13.49 2.65 6.91
N VAL A 263 13.99 3.64 7.64
CA VAL A 263 14.14 5.03 7.16
C VAL A 263 15.58 5.47 7.32
N LEU A 264 16.09 6.09 6.28
CA LEU A 264 17.33 6.87 6.30
C LEU A 264 17.01 8.28 6.77
N VAL A 265 17.84 8.79 7.68
CA VAL A 265 17.88 10.19 8.10
C VAL A 265 19.27 10.73 7.85
N ALA A 266 19.35 11.75 7.01
CA ALA A 266 20.57 12.53 6.79
C ALA A 266 20.31 13.96 7.24
N MET A 267 21.11 14.46 8.17
CA MET A 267 20.93 15.78 8.79
C MET A 267 22.23 16.54 8.78
N ASP A 268 22.16 17.77 8.30
CA ASP A 268 23.25 18.73 8.35
C ASP A 268 22.93 19.74 9.46
N VAL A 269 23.83 19.85 10.46
CA VAL A 269 23.62 20.71 11.64
C VAL A 269 24.79 21.68 11.82
N SER A 270 24.47 22.88 12.29
CA SER A 270 25.48 23.81 12.79
C SER A 270 25.50 23.73 14.32
N LEU A 271 26.69 23.52 14.88
CA LEU A 271 26.94 23.46 16.31
C LEU A 271 27.54 24.78 16.81
N MET A 272 27.51 24.98 18.13
CA MET A 272 28.18 26.11 18.77
C MET A 272 29.69 26.07 18.52
N ASP A 273 30.32 27.25 18.39
CA ASP A 273 31.75 27.35 18.22
C ASP A 273 32.51 26.92 19.48
N GLY A 274 33.74 26.42 19.32
CA GLY A 274 34.64 26.11 20.41
C GLY A 274 34.41 24.74 21.10
N LEU A 275 33.60 23.88 20.50
CA LEU A 275 33.46 22.49 20.95
C LEU A 275 34.70 21.68 20.55
N ASP A 276 35.22 20.88 21.47
CA ASP A 276 36.23 19.87 21.16
C ASP A 276 35.62 18.63 20.48
N THR A 277 36.46 17.76 19.97
CA THR A 277 36.05 16.57 19.22
C THR A 277 35.16 15.64 20.03
N ASP A 278 35.52 15.42 21.32
CA ASP A 278 34.77 14.52 22.21
C ASP A 278 33.37 15.06 22.49
N LYS A 279 33.26 16.39 22.60
CA LYS A 279 31.98 17.05 22.79
C LYS A 279 31.11 16.98 21.52
N ILE A 280 31.70 17.19 20.33
CA ILE A 280 31.02 17.03 19.05
C ILE A 280 30.47 15.62 18.91
N GLU A 281 31.25 14.57 19.19
CA GLU A 281 30.83 13.18 19.17
C GLU A 281 29.64 12.95 20.12
N SER A 282 29.73 13.43 21.37
CA SER A 282 28.65 13.33 22.34
C SER A 282 27.35 14.03 21.89
N VAL A 283 27.46 15.16 21.18
CA VAL A 283 26.30 15.88 20.63
C VAL A 283 25.67 15.08 19.49
N ILE A 284 26.47 14.51 18.60
CA ILE A 284 25.99 13.64 17.51
C ILE A 284 25.24 12.43 18.08
N ASP A 285 25.82 11.73 19.06
CA ASP A 285 25.19 10.60 19.74
C ASP A 285 23.84 10.98 20.38
N ASN A 286 23.78 12.16 21.00
CA ASN A 286 22.55 12.68 21.59
C ASN A 286 21.49 12.98 20.53
N ILE A 287 21.88 13.55 19.38
CA ILE A 287 20.98 13.76 18.23
C ILE A 287 20.42 12.41 17.75
N GLU A 288 21.29 11.44 17.49
CA GLU A 288 20.89 10.10 17.04
C GLU A 288 19.91 9.43 18.02
N GLN A 289 20.24 9.49 19.33
CA GLN A 289 19.39 8.92 20.36
C GLN A 289 18.01 9.60 20.42
N LYS A 290 17.95 10.93 20.34
CA LYS A 290 16.68 11.68 20.33
C LYS A 290 15.86 11.39 19.09
N VAL A 291 16.49 11.31 17.92
CA VAL A 291 15.82 10.95 16.67
C VAL A 291 15.21 9.55 16.76
N LYS A 292 15.97 8.57 17.28
CA LYS A 292 15.49 7.19 17.52
C LYS A 292 14.33 7.13 18.51
N GLN A 293 14.40 7.90 19.60
CA GLN A 293 13.29 7.97 20.59
C GLN A 293 12.04 8.63 20.00
N ALA A 294 12.23 9.63 19.14
CA ALA A 294 11.13 10.31 18.47
C ALA A 294 10.34 9.38 17.56
N ILE A 295 11.06 8.56 16.82
CA ILE A 295 10.49 7.74 15.74
C ILE A 295 11.05 6.32 15.85
N PRO A 296 10.35 5.41 16.56
CA PRO A 296 10.84 4.07 16.88
C PRO A 296 11.15 3.19 15.66
N TYR A 297 10.58 3.50 14.49
CA TYR A 297 10.82 2.75 13.25
C TYR A 297 12.04 3.23 12.45
N ILE A 298 12.76 4.26 12.91
CA ILE A 298 14.04 4.65 12.32
C ILE A 298 15.12 3.65 12.74
N ASN A 299 15.86 3.15 11.76
CA ASN A 299 17.00 2.30 12.01
C ASN A 299 18.20 3.15 12.46
N PRO A 300 18.76 2.94 13.67
CA PRO A 300 19.87 3.74 14.17
C PRO A 300 21.09 3.73 13.26
N SER A 301 21.38 2.62 12.60
CA SER A 301 22.51 2.50 11.66
C SER A 301 22.35 3.30 10.36
N LYS A 302 21.22 3.98 10.19
CA LYS A 302 20.88 4.80 9.01
C LYS A 302 20.59 6.26 9.39
N ILE A 303 21.09 6.71 10.55
CA ILE A 303 21.09 8.12 10.93
C ILE A 303 22.49 8.63 10.66
N TYR A 304 22.58 9.67 9.84
CA TYR A 304 23.83 10.33 9.50
C TYR A 304 23.70 11.80 9.86
N VAL A 305 24.63 12.29 10.68
CA VAL A 305 24.70 13.69 11.09
C VAL A 305 26.01 14.27 10.58
N GLU A 306 25.91 15.30 9.75
CA GLU A 306 27.05 16.06 9.27
C GLU A 306 27.07 17.42 9.99
N VAL A 307 28.28 17.81 10.47
CA VAL A 307 28.48 19.10 11.12
C VAL A 307 29.03 20.09 10.12
N GLU A 308 28.29 21.15 9.84
CA GLU A 308 28.71 22.21 8.94
C GLU A 308 28.85 23.57 9.68
N GLN A 309 29.83 24.37 9.28
CA GLN A 309 29.92 25.77 9.72
C GLN A 309 28.86 26.63 9.03
N ASP A 310 28.33 27.60 9.75
CA ASP A 310 27.31 28.54 9.26
C ASP A 310 27.70 29.34 8.00
N SER A 311 29.02 29.49 7.75
CA SER A 311 29.60 30.24 6.66
C SER A 311 29.79 29.47 5.34
N CYS A 312 29.70 28.13 5.37
CA CYS A 312 29.90 27.25 4.20
C CYS A 312 28.62 27.06 3.37
N ARG A 313 27.98 28.13 2.88
CA ARG A 313 27.02 27.99 1.78
C ARG A 313 27.76 27.82 0.47
N VAL A 314 28.12 26.60 0.11
CA VAL A 314 28.23 26.28 -1.32
C VAL A 314 26.82 26.38 -1.89
N ASN A 315 26.56 27.35 -2.74
CA ASN A 315 25.25 27.60 -3.36
C ASN A 315 24.86 26.49 -4.33
N PHE A 316 24.46 25.30 -3.79
CA PHE A 316 23.64 24.36 -4.53
C PHE A 316 22.15 24.75 -4.41
N ARG A 317 21.84 26.01 -4.76
CA ARG A 317 20.48 26.35 -5.13
C ARG A 317 20.18 25.69 -6.45
N THR A 318 19.61 24.48 -6.39
CA THR A 318 18.81 23.96 -7.48
C THR A 318 17.78 25.02 -7.85
N LYS A 319 17.93 25.59 -9.05
CA LYS A 319 16.87 26.32 -9.74
C LYS A 319 15.69 25.37 -9.95
N SER A 320 14.79 25.30 -8.99
CA SER A 320 13.50 24.63 -9.14
C SER A 320 12.44 25.40 -8.36
N SER A 321 12.13 26.59 -8.89
CA SER A 321 10.82 27.20 -8.62
C SER A 321 10.57 28.26 -9.70
N ARG A 322 10.14 27.81 -10.87
CA ARG A 322 9.31 28.55 -11.85
C ARG A 322 8.96 27.61 -13.00
N LYS A 323 7.85 26.87 -12.87
CA LYS A 323 6.76 26.85 -13.87
C LYS A 323 5.60 26.03 -13.29
#